data_1cc580fcf3fff060546c452ee22d7a44
#
_entry.id   1cc580fcf3fff060546c452ee22d7a44
#
_cell.length_a   1.000
_cell.length_b   1.000
_cell.length_c   1.000
_cell.angle_alpha   90.00
_cell.angle_beta   90.00
_cell.angle_gamma   90.00
#
_symmetry.space_group_name_H-M   'P 1'
#
loop_
_entity.id
_entity.type
_entity.pdbx_description
1 polymer ?
#
loop_
_entity_poly.entity_id
_entity_poly.type
_entity_poly.pdbx_seq_one_letter_code
_entity_poly.pdbx_strand_id
1 'polypeptide(L)'
;MLLSATASFDVGRWSELSRQAFRWFRQLLHENKGVKRFRDSLPVENALKLGISRKSRESFPFMSAVAANVAPIFILILIGWLTVKAGLFRADVGEILSDFVFKIAVPTLIFRTLAEANFHGASPFRLWITYFAGVAVTWTVGHIVTRYVFKQDVRIAVIAGISSAFANNIFIGLPLVGRSVGDEGLVALSILLAIHLPVMMIAGTILMENATHKAVGGEKRGMAAVFKQVGRNLITNPLVIGLIIGLSTNVSGVSLTPILKTVVEQIASMAGPAALISLGMALTKYTIRGNLGIAVTMTVFKLLLLPACVWAVGHALGLSREWTAALVLTSSVPTGVNAWLIANRFGIGHSVAASTISISTATGVLSVSLWAWLLS
;
A
#
# COMPACT_ATOMS: atom_id res chain seq x y z
N MET A 1 -38.18 -5.67 26.15
CA MET A 1 -38.91 -5.50 24.90
C MET A 1 -37.88 -5.20 23.81
N LEU A 2 -37.16 -6.22 23.41
CA LEU A 2 -36.06 -6.18 22.43
C LEU A 2 -36.09 -7.55 21.73
N LEU A 3 -36.73 -7.63 20.57
CA LEU A 3 -36.61 -8.77 19.63
C LEU A 3 -37.33 -8.39 18.35
N SER A 4 -36.66 -8.53 17.25
CA SER A 4 -37.11 -8.60 15.86
C SER A 4 -36.55 -7.53 14.93
N ALA A 5 -35.36 -7.83 14.43
CA ALA A 5 -34.94 -7.42 13.09
C ALA A 5 -34.09 -8.56 12.49
N THR A 6 -34.71 -9.69 12.22
CA THR A 6 -34.19 -10.71 11.32
C THR A 6 -34.38 -10.19 9.91
N ALA A 7 -33.31 -9.65 9.30
CA ALA A 7 -33.28 -9.41 7.88
C ALA A 7 -33.39 -10.77 7.17
N SER A 8 -34.53 -11.04 6.56
CA SER A 8 -34.75 -12.21 5.74
C SER A 8 -33.78 -12.20 4.56
N PHE A 9 -32.94 -13.20 4.52
CA PHE A 9 -32.00 -13.44 3.42
C PHE A 9 -32.82 -13.86 2.19
N ASP A 10 -32.96 -12.96 1.22
CA ASP A 10 -33.74 -13.20 0.02
C ASP A 10 -32.98 -14.07 -0.97
N VAL A 11 -33.11 -15.40 -0.81
CA VAL A 11 -32.53 -16.44 -1.67
C VAL A 11 -32.97 -16.29 -3.13
N GLY A 12 -34.12 -15.68 -3.39
CA GLY A 12 -34.64 -15.41 -4.73
C GLY A 12 -33.79 -14.43 -5.52
N ARG A 13 -33.32 -13.38 -4.87
CA ARG A 13 -32.47 -12.36 -5.47
C ARG A 13 -31.08 -12.89 -5.84
N TRP A 14 -30.55 -13.83 -5.06
CA TRP A 14 -29.29 -14.52 -5.36
C TRP A 14 -29.37 -15.42 -6.58
N SER A 15 -30.50 -16.09 -6.78
CA SER A 15 -30.70 -16.97 -7.94
C SER A 15 -30.85 -16.18 -9.25
N GLU A 16 -31.30 -14.94 -9.21
CA GLU A 16 -31.36 -14.05 -10.38
C GLU A 16 -30.03 -13.42 -10.73
N LEU A 17 -29.29 -12.92 -9.74
CA LEU A 17 -27.97 -12.35 -9.93
C LEU A 17 -26.96 -13.39 -10.42
N SER A 18 -27.00 -14.61 -9.88
CA SER A 18 -26.14 -15.70 -10.35
C SER A 18 -26.46 -16.12 -11.78
N ARG A 19 -27.74 -16.13 -12.18
CA ARG A 19 -28.17 -16.40 -13.58
C ARG A 19 -27.79 -15.28 -14.54
N GLN A 20 -27.80 -14.01 -14.11
CA GLN A 20 -27.33 -12.88 -14.91
C GLN A 20 -25.81 -12.89 -15.06
N ALA A 21 -25.06 -13.12 -14.00
CA ALA A 21 -23.60 -13.25 -14.03
C ALA A 21 -23.16 -14.43 -14.91
N PHE A 22 -23.88 -15.56 -14.84
CA PHE A 22 -23.57 -16.74 -15.66
C PHE A 22 -23.89 -16.53 -17.14
N ARG A 23 -24.96 -15.78 -17.46
CA ARG A 23 -25.27 -15.37 -18.86
C ARG A 23 -24.23 -14.42 -19.41
N TRP A 24 -23.82 -13.41 -18.63
CA TRP A 24 -22.78 -12.47 -19.01
C TRP A 24 -21.41 -13.15 -19.22
N PHE A 25 -21.03 -14.08 -18.32
CA PHE A 25 -19.80 -14.88 -18.46
C PHE A 25 -19.83 -15.81 -19.68
N ARG A 26 -20.98 -16.39 -19.98
CA ARG A 26 -21.17 -17.21 -21.19
C ARG A 26 -21.09 -16.37 -22.47
N GLN A 27 -21.57 -15.14 -22.46
CA GLN A 27 -21.49 -14.20 -23.57
C GLN A 27 -20.04 -13.76 -23.83
N LEU A 28 -19.27 -13.45 -22.77
CA LEU A 28 -17.83 -13.17 -22.84
C LEU A 28 -17.00 -14.33 -23.43
N LEU A 29 -17.34 -15.56 -23.07
CA LEU A 29 -16.68 -16.75 -23.64
C LEU A 29 -17.03 -16.99 -25.11
N HIS A 30 -18.23 -16.59 -25.55
CA HIS A 30 -18.63 -16.66 -26.96
C HIS A 30 -17.96 -15.57 -27.82
N GLU A 31 -17.80 -14.36 -27.29
CA GLU A 31 -17.06 -13.27 -27.98
C GLU A 31 -15.58 -13.60 -28.16
N ASN A 32 -14.97 -14.30 -27.21
CA ASN A 32 -13.55 -14.70 -27.32
C ASN A 32 -13.30 -15.76 -28.41
N LYS A 33 -14.33 -16.50 -28.84
CA LYS A 33 -14.22 -17.40 -30.01
C LYS A 33 -14.12 -16.63 -31.33
N GLY A 34 -14.70 -15.43 -31.40
CA GLY A 34 -14.59 -14.56 -32.59
C GLY A 34 -13.17 -14.01 -32.77
N VAL A 35 -12.52 -13.61 -31.71
CA VAL A 35 -11.13 -13.09 -31.72
C VAL A 35 -10.12 -14.18 -32.09
N LYS A 36 -10.31 -15.42 -31.65
CA LYS A 36 -9.49 -16.56 -32.04
C LYS A 36 -9.62 -16.88 -33.55
N ARG A 37 -10.84 -16.84 -34.06
CA ARG A 37 -11.14 -17.09 -35.49
C ARG A 37 -10.56 -16.00 -36.41
N PHE A 38 -10.54 -14.73 -35.94
CA PHE A 38 -9.93 -13.62 -36.71
C PHE A 38 -8.40 -13.70 -36.72
N ARG A 39 -7.79 -14.15 -35.61
CA ARG A 39 -6.34 -14.33 -35.51
C ARG A 39 -5.81 -15.46 -36.44
N ASP A 40 -6.58 -16.52 -36.57
CA ASP A 40 -6.19 -17.74 -37.34
C ASP A 40 -6.50 -17.61 -38.83
N SER A 41 -7.22 -16.54 -39.26
CA SER A 41 -7.57 -16.26 -40.67
C SER A 41 -6.64 -15.28 -41.40
N LEU A 42 -5.61 -14.72 -40.71
CA LEU A 42 -4.65 -13.83 -41.36
C LEU A 42 -3.45 -14.62 -41.90
N PRO A 43 -3.18 -14.61 -43.22
CA PRO A 43 -1.97 -15.20 -43.77
C PRO A 43 -0.74 -14.49 -43.26
N VAL A 44 0.28 -15.25 -42.84
CA VAL A 44 1.56 -14.77 -42.29
C VAL A 44 2.28 -13.79 -43.23
N GLU A 45 2.00 -13.83 -44.51
CA GLU A 45 2.60 -12.98 -45.56
C GLU A 45 2.18 -11.50 -45.48
N ASN A 46 1.00 -11.19 -44.95
CA ASN A 46 0.51 -9.82 -44.89
C ASN A 46 1.02 -9.02 -43.66
N ALA A 47 1.56 -9.68 -42.65
CA ALA A 47 2.16 -9.04 -41.50
C ALA A 47 3.50 -8.34 -41.83
N LEU A 48 4.20 -8.80 -42.84
CA LEU A 48 5.47 -8.23 -43.31
C LEU A 48 5.29 -6.94 -44.16
N LYS A 49 4.12 -6.72 -44.74
CA LYS A 49 3.83 -5.51 -45.53
C LYS A 49 3.41 -4.29 -44.73
N LEU A 50 3.10 -4.45 -43.43
CA LEU A 50 2.65 -3.36 -42.54
C LEU A 50 3.80 -2.66 -41.81
N GLY A 51 5.06 -2.92 -42.14
CA GLY A 51 6.21 -2.15 -41.64
C GLY A 51 6.36 -2.17 -40.10
N ILE A 52 5.82 -3.19 -39.42
CA ILE A 52 5.96 -3.33 -37.95
C ILE A 52 7.38 -3.83 -37.68
N SER A 53 8.25 -2.89 -37.37
CA SER A 53 9.66 -3.13 -37.03
C SER A 53 9.79 -4.21 -35.96
N ARG A 54 10.77 -5.10 -36.11
CA ARG A 54 11.15 -6.12 -35.13
C ARG A 54 11.44 -5.53 -33.73
N LYS A 55 11.80 -4.26 -33.70
CA LYS A 55 12.08 -3.48 -32.43
C LYS A 55 10.84 -3.27 -31.56
N SER A 56 9.62 -3.24 -32.14
CA SER A 56 8.37 -3.14 -31.40
C SER A 56 7.94 -4.46 -30.76
N ARG A 57 8.52 -5.61 -31.12
CA ARG A 57 8.24 -6.90 -30.48
C ARG A 57 9.06 -7.16 -29.22
N GLU A 58 10.21 -6.50 -29.06
CA GLU A 58 11.07 -6.66 -27.88
C GLU A 58 10.60 -5.86 -26.66
N SER A 59 9.82 -4.78 -26.86
CA SER A 59 9.24 -4.00 -25.76
C SER A 59 7.94 -4.60 -25.18
N PHE A 60 7.26 -5.50 -25.89
CA PHE A 60 6.03 -6.15 -25.44
C PHE A 60 6.21 -7.14 -24.27
N PRO A 61 7.23 -8.02 -24.23
CA PRO A 61 7.39 -8.98 -23.13
C PRO A 61 7.70 -8.28 -21.82
N PHE A 62 8.39 -7.15 -21.84
CA PHE A 62 8.76 -6.39 -20.65
C PHE A 62 7.59 -5.62 -20.04
N MET A 63 6.82 -4.89 -20.85
CA MET A 63 5.57 -4.25 -20.39
C MET A 63 4.56 -5.29 -19.87
N SER A 64 4.58 -6.51 -20.43
CA SER A 64 3.74 -7.60 -19.95
C SER A 64 4.17 -8.11 -18.57
N ALA A 65 5.46 -8.12 -18.25
CA ALA A 65 5.98 -8.52 -16.94
C ALA A 65 5.61 -7.50 -15.84
N VAL A 66 5.78 -6.21 -16.11
CA VAL A 66 5.35 -5.14 -15.17
C VAL A 66 3.84 -5.21 -14.96
N ALA A 67 3.06 -5.35 -16.04
CA ALA A 67 1.61 -5.49 -15.95
C ALA A 67 1.19 -6.74 -15.16
N ALA A 68 1.87 -7.87 -15.36
CA ALA A 68 1.60 -9.12 -14.63
C ALA A 68 1.83 -8.99 -13.12
N ASN A 69 2.77 -8.16 -12.67
CA ASN A 69 3.03 -7.92 -11.26
C ASN A 69 2.10 -6.87 -10.65
N VAL A 70 1.76 -5.82 -11.37
CA VAL A 70 1.00 -4.67 -10.87
C VAL A 70 -0.52 -4.85 -11.02
N ALA A 71 -1.00 -5.36 -12.16
CA ALA A 71 -2.44 -5.47 -12.42
C ALA A 71 -3.20 -6.30 -11.37
N PRO A 72 -2.72 -7.46 -10.90
CA PRO A 72 -3.43 -8.24 -9.88
C PRO A 72 -3.64 -7.48 -8.57
N ILE A 73 -2.72 -6.58 -8.21
CA ILE A 73 -2.82 -5.76 -7.00
C ILE A 73 -4.04 -4.85 -7.09
N PHE A 74 -4.16 -4.10 -8.18
CA PHE A 74 -5.28 -3.16 -8.35
C PHE A 74 -6.60 -3.87 -8.65
N ILE A 75 -6.57 -5.03 -9.29
CA ILE A 75 -7.76 -5.89 -9.50
C ILE A 75 -8.31 -6.38 -8.15
N LEU A 76 -7.46 -6.84 -7.23
CA LEU A 76 -7.89 -7.26 -5.90
C LEU A 76 -8.47 -6.11 -5.08
N ILE A 77 -7.89 -4.90 -5.16
CA ILE A 77 -8.45 -3.69 -4.56
C ILE A 77 -9.84 -3.40 -5.16
N LEU A 78 -9.96 -3.46 -6.49
CA LEU A 78 -11.24 -3.23 -7.18
C LEU A 78 -12.30 -4.27 -6.77
N ILE A 79 -11.92 -5.54 -6.67
CA ILE A 79 -12.81 -6.60 -6.18
C ILE A 79 -13.31 -6.27 -4.78
N GLY A 80 -12.42 -5.90 -3.84
CA GLY A 80 -12.79 -5.51 -2.49
C GLY A 80 -13.79 -4.33 -2.49
N TRP A 81 -13.54 -3.31 -3.30
CA TRP A 81 -14.43 -2.16 -3.44
C TRP A 81 -15.79 -2.54 -4.02
N LEU A 82 -15.82 -3.38 -5.07
CA LEU A 82 -17.04 -3.84 -5.72
C LEU A 82 -17.91 -4.69 -4.79
N THR A 83 -17.32 -5.55 -3.94
CA THR A 83 -18.08 -6.40 -3.02
C THR A 83 -18.92 -5.58 -2.03
N VAL A 84 -18.40 -4.44 -1.56
CA VAL A 84 -19.17 -3.52 -0.69
C VAL A 84 -20.17 -2.71 -1.52
N LYS A 85 -19.78 -2.19 -2.69
CA LYS A 85 -20.69 -1.40 -3.55
C LYS A 85 -21.87 -2.22 -4.08
N ALA A 86 -21.65 -3.50 -4.37
CA ALA A 86 -22.71 -4.43 -4.76
C ALA A 86 -23.58 -4.93 -3.58
N GLY A 87 -23.26 -4.52 -2.34
CA GLY A 87 -24.01 -4.94 -1.15
C GLY A 87 -23.76 -6.39 -0.73
N LEU A 88 -22.71 -7.05 -1.26
CA LEU A 88 -22.33 -8.41 -0.87
C LEU A 88 -21.79 -8.46 0.56
N PHE A 89 -21.04 -7.44 0.93
CA PHE A 89 -20.50 -7.26 2.28
C PHE A 89 -20.80 -5.88 2.82
N ARG A 90 -20.92 -5.79 4.15
CA ARG A 90 -21.03 -4.51 4.84
C ARG A 90 -19.67 -3.83 4.87
N ALA A 91 -19.65 -2.50 4.95
CA ALA A 91 -18.42 -1.71 4.93
C ALA A 91 -17.49 -1.95 6.15
N ASP A 92 -18.02 -2.49 7.26
CA ASP A 92 -17.25 -2.84 8.45
C ASP A 92 -16.42 -4.13 8.29
N VAL A 93 -16.81 -5.03 7.38
CA VAL A 93 -16.06 -6.26 7.07
C VAL A 93 -14.62 -5.94 6.63
N GLY A 94 -14.43 -4.83 5.88
CA GLY A 94 -13.10 -4.37 5.49
C GLY A 94 -12.19 -4.03 6.68
N GLU A 95 -12.73 -3.47 7.76
CA GLU A 95 -11.97 -3.17 8.98
C GLU A 95 -11.59 -4.44 9.74
N ILE A 96 -12.53 -5.39 9.89
CA ILE A 96 -12.29 -6.69 10.53
C ILE A 96 -11.20 -7.46 9.77
N LEU A 97 -11.29 -7.49 8.43
CA LEU A 97 -10.28 -8.13 7.60
C LEU A 97 -8.92 -7.41 7.68
N SER A 98 -8.91 -6.07 7.73
CA SER A 98 -7.69 -5.28 7.95
C SER A 98 -7.05 -5.59 9.29
N ASP A 99 -7.84 -5.77 10.34
CA ASP A 99 -7.39 -6.15 11.68
C ASP A 99 -6.73 -7.53 11.68
N PHE A 100 -7.34 -8.53 11.02
CA PHE A 100 -6.75 -9.86 10.84
C PHE A 100 -5.41 -9.77 10.10
N VAL A 101 -5.37 -9.02 9.01
CA VAL A 101 -4.15 -8.81 8.22
C VAL A 101 -3.04 -8.21 9.08
N PHE A 102 -3.34 -7.14 9.80
CA PHE A 102 -2.35 -6.41 10.60
C PHE A 102 -1.88 -7.18 11.84
N LYS A 103 -2.79 -7.92 12.50
CA LYS A 103 -2.51 -8.59 13.77
C LYS A 103 -1.97 -10.01 13.61
N ILE A 104 -2.25 -10.67 12.48
CA ILE A 104 -1.92 -12.10 12.27
C ILE A 104 -1.15 -12.31 10.97
N ALA A 105 -1.74 -12.01 9.81
CA ALA A 105 -1.18 -12.45 8.53
C ALA A 105 0.16 -11.76 8.21
N VAL A 106 0.26 -10.44 8.36
CA VAL A 106 1.50 -9.69 8.10
C VAL A 106 2.59 -9.97 9.12
N PRO A 107 2.34 -10.03 10.45
CA PRO A 107 3.35 -10.48 11.41
C PRO A 107 3.90 -11.88 11.11
N THR A 108 3.04 -12.80 10.69
CA THR A 108 3.46 -14.16 10.29
C THR A 108 4.30 -14.13 9.00
N LEU A 109 3.94 -13.28 8.03
CA LEU A 109 4.76 -13.08 6.82
C LEU A 109 6.13 -12.50 7.17
N ILE A 110 6.21 -11.46 8.03
CA ILE A 110 7.46 -10.87 8.49
C ILE A 110 8.30 -11.91 9.24
N PHE A 111 7.68 -12.69 10.14
CA PHE A 111 8.33 -13.80 10.83
C PHE A 111 8.96 -14.78 9.84
N ARG A 112 8.17 -15.33 8.89
CA ARG A 112 8.65 -16.26 7.87
C ARG A 112 9.83 -15.69 7.10
N THR A 113 9.66 -14.46 6.59
CA THR A 113 10.65 -13.78 5.77
C THR A 113 11.99 -13.61 6.51
N LEU A 114 11.95 -13.23 7.79
CA LEU A 114 13.16 -12.96 8.56
C LEU A 114 13.77 -14.22 9.18
N ALA A 115 12.98 -15.24 9.46
CA ALA A 115 13.47 -16.53 9.93
C ALA A 115 14.36 -17.24 8.89
N GLU A 116 14.07 -17.02 7.60
CA GLU A 116 14.81 -17.62 6.48
C GLU A 116 15.72 -16.59 5.75
N ALA A 117 15.83 -15.35 6.26
CA ALA A 117 16.56 -14.26 5.60
C ALA A 117 18.07 -14.48 5.59
N ASN A 118 18.68 -14.10 4.47
CA ASN A 118 20.11 -13.91 4.37
C ASN A 118 20.43 -12.41 4.25
N PHE A 119 21.11 -11.85 5.24
CA PHE A 119 21.32 -10.40 5.31
C PHE A 119 22.53 -9.91 4.51
N HIS A 120 23.40 -10.79 3.98
CA HIS A 120 24.57 -10.46 3.13
C HIS A 120 25.34 -9.19 3.55
N GLY A 121 25.41 -8.89 4.84
CA GLY A 121 26.10 -7.69 5.35
C GLY A 121 25.39 -6.36 5.12
N ALA A 122 24.12 -6.39 4.72
CA ALA A 122 23.32 -5.19 4.48
C ALA A 122 23.06 -4.40 5.79
N SER A 123 23.15 -3.07 5.72
CA SER A 123 22.98 -2.19 6.88
C SER A 123 21.55 -1.67 7.00
N PRO A 124 20.75 -2.08 8.01
CA PRO A 124 19.43 -1.53 8.28
C PRO A 124 19.43 -0.01 8.43
N PHE A 125 20.50 0.56 8.96
CA PHE A 125 20.62 1.99 9.17
C PHE A 125 20.64 2.79 7.87
N ARG A 126 21.39 2.33 6.86
CA ARG A 126 21.39 2.97 5.53
C ARG A 126 20.00 2.90 4.87
N LEU A 127 19.29 1.78 5.03
CA LEU A 127 17.94 1.59 4.55
C LEU A 127 16.98 2.62 5.17
N TRP A 128 17.04 2.78 6.49
CA TRP A 128 16.17 3.74 7.19
C TRP A 128 16.48 5.18 6.80
N ILE A 129 17.77 5.57 6.72
CA ILE A 129 18.15 6.90 6.25
C ILE A 129 17.61 7.15 4.84
N THR A 130 17.78 6.20 3.93
CA THR A 130 17.30 6.31 2.54
C THR A 130 15.80 6.62 2.50
N TYR A 131 15.00 5.83 3.20
CA TYR A 131 13.56 6.00 3.18
C TYR A 131 13.10 7.27 3.88
N PHE A 132 13.56 7.51 5.11
CA PHE A 132 13.11 8.66 5.90
C PHE A 132 13.65 10.00 5.42
N ALA A 133 14.79 10.04 4.73
CA ALA A 133 15.23 11.26 4.04
C ALA A 133 14.24 11.64 2.92
N GLY A 134 13.81 10.68 2.10
CA GLY A 134 12.76 10.90 1.09
C GLY A 134 11.45 11.37 1.72
N VAL A 135 11.03 10.74 2.82
CA VAL A 135 9.85 11.14 3.59
C VAL A 135 9.99 12.57 4.11
N ALA A 136 11.11 12.93 4.72
CA ALA A 136 11.34 14.25 5.28
C ALA A 136 11.27 15.35 4.22
N VAL A 137 11.91 15.14 3.08
CA VAL A 137 11.86 16.08 1.94
C VAL A 137 10.43 16.23 1.45
N THR A 138 9.76 15.12 1.14
CA THR A 138 8.40 15.16 0.57
C THR A 138 7.38 15.77 1.52
N TRP A 139 7.46 15.42 2.80
CA TRP A 139 6.61 16.01 3.85
C TRP A 139 6.81 17.52 3.96
N THR A 140 8.07 17.95 4.01
CA THR A 140 8.42 19.37 4.12
C THR A 140 7.92 20.15 2.90
N VAL A 141 8.14 19.62 1.69
CA VAL A 141 7.63 20.26 0.46
C VAL A 141 6.11 20.32 0.46
N GLY A 142 5.42 19.21 0.80
CA GLY A 142 3.96 19.17 0.90
C GLY A 142 3.41 20.18 1.92
N HIS A 143 4.06 20.27 3.09
CA HIS A 143 3.72 21.27 4.12
C HIS A 143 3.90 22.72 3.62
N ILE A 144 5.05 23.03 3.04
CA ILE A 144 5.38 24.37 2.53
C ILE A 144 4.40 24.78 1.42
N VAL A 145 4.18 23.91 0.44
CA VAL A 145 3.25 24.21 -0.67
C VAL A 145 1.83 24.43 -0.15
N THR A 146 1.36 23.59 0.76
CA THR A 146 0.02 23.77 1.33
C THR A 146 -0.09 25.06 2.15
N ARG A 147 0.93 25.38 2.93
CA ARG A 147 0.93 26.58 3.79
C ARG A 147 1.03 27.87 2.99
N TYR A 148 1.94 27.96 2.03
CA TYR A 148 2.29 29.22 1.38
C TYR A 148 1.66 29.38 0.00
N VAL A 149 1.51 28.31 -0.80
CA VAL A 149 0.89 28.39 -2.13
C VAL A 149 -0.63 28.31 -2.00
N PHE A 150 -1.15 27.31 -1.27
CA PHE A 150 -2.59 27.17 -1.04
C PHE A 150 -3.11 28.01 0.13
N LYS A 151 -2.24 28.71 0.87
CA LYS A 151 -2.56 29.62 1.99
C LYS A 151 -3.46 28.99 3.06
N GLN A 152 -3.27 27.69 3.36
CA GLN A 152 -4.07 26.97 4.33
C GLN A 152 -3.56 27.16 5.75
N ASP A 153 -4.42 26.80 6.72
CA ASP A 153 -4.04 26.68 8.15
C ASP A 153 -2.84 25.75 8.33
N VAL A 154 -1.97 26.07 9.27
CA VAL A 154 -0.74 25.31 9.53
C VAL A 154 -1.03 23.84 9.87
N ARG A 155 -2.15 23.52 10.54
CA ARG A 155 -2.57 22.16 10.87
C ARG A 155 -2.98 21.39 9.62
N ILE A 156 -3.72 22.04 8.70
CA ILE A 156 -4.06 21.45 7.40
C ILE A 156 -2.79 21.19 6.59
N ALA A 157 -1.81 22.10 6.65
CA ALA A 157 -0.53 21.92 5.98
C ALA A 157 0.27 20.73 6.53
N VAL A 158 0.22 20.46 7.85
CA VAL A 158 0.82 19.25 8.44
C VAL A 158 0.13 17.98 7.92
N ILE A 159 -1.21 17.94 7.89
CA ILE A 159 -1.95 16.78 7.36
C ILE A 159 -1.69 16.57 5.86
N ALA A 160 -1.60 17.64 5.08
CA ALA A 160 -1.24 17.54 3.67
C ALA A 160 0.17 16.96 3.48
N GLY A 161 1.16 17.44 4.24
CA GLY A 161 2.50 16.90 4.24
C GLY A 161 2.55 15.43 4.63
N ILE A 162 1.82 15.03 5.69
CA ILE A 162 1.66 13.61 6.05
C ILE A 162 1.08 12.82 4.87
N SER A 163 0.03 13.34 4.24
CA SER A 163 -0.64 12.65 3.13
C SER A 163 0.26 12.47 1.91
N SER A 164 1.21 13.39 1.69
CA SER A 164 2.21 13.28 0.61
C SER A 164 3.37 12.33 0.92
N ALA A 165 3.59 11.95 2.18
CA ALA A 165 4.77 11.18 2.59
C ALA A 165 4.46 9.83 3.23
N PHE A 166 3.25 9.61 3.74
CA PHE A 166 2.85 8.36 4.39
C PHE A 166 2.39 7.32 3.39
N ALA A 167 3.25 6.38 3.03
CA ALA A 167 2.95 5.32 2.09
C ALA A 167 2.14 4.16 2.72
N ASN A 168 1.28 3.54 1.92
CA ASN A 168 0.53 2.33 2.30
C ASN A 168 1.39 1.07 2.17
N ASN A 169 2.47 1.02 2.96
CA ASN A 169 3.51 0.00 2.85
C ASN A 169 3.00 -1.41 3.18
N ILE A 170 1.99 -1.54 4.06
CA ILE A 170 1.48 -2.85 4.49
C ILE A 170 0.50 -3.41 3.47
N PHE A 171 -0.55 -2.65 3.13
CA PHE A 171 -1.63 -3.19 2.30
C PHE A 171 -1.27 -3.29 0.82
N ILE A 172 -0.45 -2.38 0.29
CA ILE A 172 -0.01 -2.39 -1.12
C ILE A 172 1.48 -2.67 -1.23
N GLY A 173 2.32 -2.09 -0.38
CA GLY A 173 3.77 -2.23 -0.45
C GLY A 173 4.24 -3.67 -0.32
N LEU A 174 3.78 -4.41 0.68
CA LEU A 174 4.17 -5.82 0.89
C LEU A 174 3.83 -6.72 -0.31
N PRO A 175 2.57 -6.78 -0.79
CA PRO A 175 2.26 -7.59 -1.97
C PRO A 175 2.98 -7.12 -3.24
N LEU A 176 3.20 -5.83 -3.41
CA LEU A 176 3.94 -5.29 -4.56
C LEU A 176 5.41 -5.71 -4.54
N VAL A 177 6.09 -5.47 -3.42
CA VAL A 177 7.51 -5.80 -3.27
C VAL A 177 7.75 -7.31 -3.36
N GLY A 178 6.90 -8.11 -2.71
CA GLY A 178 6.99 -9.57 -2.77
C GLY A 178 6.84 -10.12 -4.20
N ARG A 179 5.99 -9.51 -5.03
CA ARG A 179 5.79 -9.92 -6.43
C ARG A 179 6.88 -9.40 -7.37
N SER A 180 7.44 -8.22 -7.11
CA SER A 180 8.34 -7.53 -8.04
C SER A 180 9.82 -7.73 -7.73
N VAL A 181 10.17 -7.90 -6.45
CA VAL A 181 11.56 -8.01 -5.97
C VAL A 181 11.82 -9.38 -5.31
N GLY A 182 10.75 -10.02 -4.79
CA GLY A 182 10.85 -11.32 -4.12
C GLY A 182 11.28 -11.21 -2.65
N ASP A 183 11.88 -12.28 -2.14
CA ASP A 183 12.17 -12.44 -0.70
C ASP A 183 13.18 -11.40 -0.18
N GLU A 184 14.22 -11.05 -0.94
CA GLU A 184 15.18 -10.00 -0.54
C GLU A 184 14.50 -8.64 -0.36
N GLY A 185 13.57 -8.31 -1.26
CA GLY A 185 12.75 -7.11 -1.13
C GLY A 185 11.84 -7.14 0.09
N LEU A 186 11.26 -8.32 0.40
CA LEU A 186 10.46 -8.51 1.61
C LEU A 186 11.28 -8.37 2.88
N VAL A 187 12.54 -8.81 2.90
CA VAL A 187 13.47 -8.58 4.02
C VAL A 187 13.66 -7.08 4.24
N ALA A 188 14.02 -6.34 3.19
CA ALA A 188 14.21 -4.88 3.28
C ALA A 188 12.95 -4.17 3.78
N LEU A 189 11.79 -4.52 3.22
CA LEU A 189 10.51 -3.93 3.62
C LEU A 189 10.11 -4.30 5.06
N SER A 190 10.38 -5.53 5.51
CA SER A 190 10.14 -5.98 6.88
C SER A 190 10.95 -5.16 7.89
N ILE A 191 12.24 -4.91 7.59
CA ILE A 191 13.12 -4.04 8.38
C ILE A 191 12.58 -2.60 8.42
N LEU A 192 12.09 -2.08 7.30
CA LEU A 192 11.47 -0.75 7.26
C LEU A 192 10.21 -0.70 8.13
N LEU A 193 9.32 -1.68 8.01
CA LEU A 193 8.03 -1.72 8.70
C LEU A 193 8.17 -1.77 10.22
N ALA A 194 9.27 -2.32 10.75
CA ALA A 194 9.55 -2.34 12.19
C ALA A 194 9.46 -0.96 12.84
N ILE A 195 9.96 0.08 12.14
CA ILE A 195 10.02 1.43 12.70
C ILE A 195 9.15 2.44 11.93
N HIS A 196 8.69 2.10 10.70
CA HIS A 196 7.98 3.05 9.84
C HIS A 196 6.74 3.63 10.52
N LEU A 197 5.83 2.77 10.98
CA LEU A 197 4.58 3.23 11.61
C LEU A 197 4.85 4.05 12.89
N PRO A 198 5.66 3.57 13.85
CA PRO A 198 6.03 4.36 15.02
C PRO A 198 6.62 5.72 14.69
N VAL A 199 7.64 5.77 13.82
CA VAL A 199 8.33 7.02 13.45
C VAL A 199 7.34 8.02 12.82
N MET A 200 6.53 7.57 11.86
CA MET A 200 5.57 8.42 11.18
C MET A 200 4.46 8.93 12.12
N MET A 201 3.96 8.07 13.01
CA MET A 201 2.93 8.45 13.99
C MET A 201 3.45 9.44 15.04
N ILE A 202 4.71 9.26 15.49
CA ILE A 202 5.35 10.19 16.42
C ILE A 202 5.55 11.54 15.75
N ALA A 203 6.23 11.56 14.61
CA ALA A 203 6.52 12.79 13.88
C ALA A 203 5.22 13.54 13.53
N GLY A 204 4.20 12.82 13.05
CA GLY A 204 2.88 13.38 12.76
C GLY A 204 2.21 13.97 13.98
N THR A 205 2.22 13.26 15.12
CA THR A 205 1.63 13.75 16.37
C THR A 205 2.35 14.99 16.88
N ILE A 206 3.69 14.96 16.95
CA ILE A 206 4.49 16.10 17.42
C ILE A 206 4.26 17.34 16.55
N LEU A 207 4.29 17.18 15.23
CA LEU A 207 4.07 18.29 14.30
C LEU A 207 2.65 18.86 14.42
N MET A 208 1.63 17.98 14.59
CA MET A 208 0.24 18.41 14.80
C MET A 208 0.04 19.11 16.14
N GLU A 209 0.61 18.61 17.24
CA GLU A 209 0.56 19.27 18.55
C GLU A 209 1.22 20.63 18.52
N ASN A 210 2.39 20.76 17.87
CA ASN A 210 3.07 22.04 17.68
C ASN A 210 2.26 23.02 16.80
N ALA A 211 1.65 22.53 15.73
CA ALA A 211 0.80 23.34 14.86
C ALA A 211 -0.47 23.80 15.58
N THR A 212 -1.10 22.93 16.37
CA THR A 212 -2.29 23.25 17.16
C THR A 212 -1.97 24.28 18.23
N HIS A 213 -0.85 24.12 18.96
CA HIS A 213 -0.41 25.10 19.95
C HIS A 213 -0.17 26.48 19.34
N LYS A 214 0.44 26.54 18.15
CA LYS A 214 0.65 27.81 17.43
C LYS A 214 -0.65 28.45 16.94
N ALA A 215 -1.66 27.65 16.58
CA ALA A 215 -2.92 28.16 16.02
C ALA A 215 -3.96 28.54 17.05
N VAL A 216 -4.06 27.81 18.17
CA VAL A 216 -5.17 27.91 19.13
C VAL A 216 -4.68 28.20 20.56
N GLY A 217 -3.38 28.03 20.83
CA GLY A 217 -2.83 28.06 22.20
C GLY A 217 -3.08 26.73 22.92
N GLY A 218 -2.76 26.67 24.21
CA GLY A 218 -2.98 25.49 25.05
C GLY A 218 -1.68 24.87 25.58
N GLU A 219 -1.78 23.94 26.52
CA GLU A 219 -0.63 23.24 27.08
C GLU A 219 -0.07 22.20 26.12
N LYS A 220 1.25 22.15 25.98
CA LYS A 220 1.93 21.08 25.22
C LYS A 220 1.95 19.80 26.06
N ARG A 221 1.60 18.69 25.46
CA ARG A 221 1.89 17.38 26.06
C ARG A 221 3.38 17.24 26.31
N GLY A 222 3.74 16.82 27.53
CA GLY A 222 5.16 16.59 27.85
C GLY A 222 5.77 15.53 26.93
N MET A 223 6.94 15.82 26.37
CA MET A 223 7.69 14.90 25.48
C MET A 223 7.89 13.51 26.11
N ALA A 224 8.07 13.43 27.42
CA ALA A 224 8.19 12.15 28.15
C ALA A 224 6.95 11.26 28.00
N ALA A 225 5.74 11.83 28.00
CA ALA A 225 4.50 11.08 27.78
C ALA A 225 4.40 10.53 26.35
N VAL A 226 4.87 11.31 25.37
CA VAL A 226 4.95 10.88 23.98
C VAL A 226 5.92 9.70 23.81
N PHE A 227 7.13 9.80 24.37
CA PHE A 227 8.13 8.72 24.30
C PHE A 227 7.67 7.46 25.05
N LYS A 228 7.02 7.60 26.21
CA LYS A 228 6.45 6.45 26.95
C LYS A 228 5.38 5.73 26.13
N GLN A 229 4.49 6.47 25.50
CA GLN A 229 3.45 5.89 24.63
C GLN A 229 4.05 5.18 23.43
N VAL A 230 5.08 5.76 22.85
CA VAL A 230 5.80 5.18 21.72
C VAL A 230 6.49 3.87 22.09
N GLY A 231 7.27 3.86 23.18
CA GLY A 231 7.92 2.64 23.67
C GLY A 231 6.91 1.51 23.91
N ARG A 232 5.77 1.84 24.54
CA ARG A 232 4.69 0.88 24.73
C ARG A 232 4.11 0.37 23.40
N ASN A 233 3.86 1.27 22.44
CA ASN A 233 3.30 0.90 21.14
C ASN A 233 4.28 0.04 20.32
N LEU A 234 5.59 0.27 20.45
CA LEU A 234 6.61 -0.55 19.79
C LEU A 234 6.59 -1.99 20.30
N ILE A 235 6.61 -2.16 21.62
CA ILE A 235 6.66 -3.49 22.26
C ILE A 235 5.37 -4.29 22.00
N THR A 236 4.23 -3.61 21.89
CA THR A 236 2.93 -4.26 21.62
C THR A 236 2.57 -4.35 20.14
N ASN A 237 3.41 -3.83 19.25
CA ASN A 237 3.15 -3.86 17.81
C ASN A 237 3.32 -5.29 17.27
N PRO A 238 2.29 -5.90 16.68
CA PRO A 238 2.38 -7.26 16.13
C PRO A 238 3.49 -7.41 15.07
N LEU A 239 3.75 -6.36 14.28
CA LEU A 239 4.81 -6.38 13.25
C LEU A 239 6.20 -6.48 13.89
N VAL A 240 6.43 -5.74 14.97
CA VAL A 240 7.69 -5.76 15.73
C VAL A 240 7.87 -7.11 16.42
N ILE A 241 6.80 -7.69 16.95
CA ILE A 241 6.81 -9.04 17.54
C ILE A 241 7.19 -10.07 16.48
N GLY A 242 6.54 -10.04 15.30
CA GLY A 242 6.87 -10.93 14.18
C GLY A 242 8.33 -10.79 13.73
N LEU A 243 8.85 -9.56 13.67
CA LEU A 243 10.25 -9.28 13.35
C LEU A 243 11.22 -9.86 14.39
N ILE A 244 10.97 -9.61 15.69
CA ILE A 244 11.85 -10.09 16.77
C ILE A 244 11.88 -11.61 16.77
N ILE A 245 10.72 -12.27 16.71
CA ILE A 245 10.67 -13.73 16.69
C ILE A 245 11.35 -14.28 15.44
N GLY A 246 11.13 -13.70 14.26
CA GLY A 246 11.78 -14.12 13.02
C GLY A 246 13.30 -14.01 13.06
N LEU A 247 13.82 -12.86 13.52
CA LEU A 247 15.27 -12.67 13.70
C LEU A 247 15.85 -13.61 14.74
N SER A 248 15.17 -13.81 15.86
CA SER A 248 15.61 -14.76 16.91
C SER A 248 15.69 -16.18 16.38
N THR A 249 14.71 -16.60 15.59
CA THR A 249 14.70 -17.92 14.92
C THR A 249 15.88 -18.06 13.95
N ASN A 250 16.12 -17.03 13.13
CA ASN A 250 17.23 -17.00 12.17
C ASN A 250 18.60 -17.13 12.88
N VAL A 251 18.84 -16.29 13.90
CA VAL A 251 20.12 -16.28 14.64
C VAL A 251 20.33 -17.57 15.44
N SER A 252 19.28 -18.17 15.98
CA SER A 252 19.37 -19.42 16.73
C SER A 252 19.61 -20.65 15.85
N GLY A 253 19.45 -20.53 14.52
CA GLY A 253 19.55 -21.64 13.59
C GLY A 253 18.49 -22.74 13.76
N VAL A 254 17.42 -22.46 14.53
CA VAL A 254 16.33 -23.41 14.77
C VAL A 254 15.48 -23.54 13.51
N SER A 255 15.42 -24.72 12.95
CA SER A 255 14.52 -25.03 11.83
C SER A 255 13.11 -25.33 12.31
N LEU A 256 12.12 -24.75 11.65
CA LEU A 256 10.72 -25.10 11.91
C LEU A 256 10.43 -26.55 11.49
N THR A 257 9.63 -27.26 12.30
CA THR A 257 9.14 -28.58 11.87
C THR A 257 8.30 -28.43 10.59
N PRO A 258 8.24 -29.47 9.73
CA PRO A 258 7.48 -29.40 8.46
C PRO A 258 6.03 -28.93 8.64
N ILE A 259 5.36 -29.40 9.71
CA ILE A 259 3.97 -29.00 10.02
C ILE A 259 3.88 -27.51 10.34
N LEU A 260 4.75 -27.00 11.22
CA LEU A 260 4.76 -25.57 11.57
C LEU A 260 5.11 -24.70 10.37
N LYS A 261 6.07 -25.11 9.54
CA LYS A 261 6.43 -24.42 8.30
C LYS A 261 5.23 -24.30 7.38
N THR A 262 4.49 -25.39 7.15
CA THR A 262 3.28 -25.36 6.30
C THR A 262 2.21 -24.41 6.85
N VAL A 263 1.96 -24.42 8.17
CA VAL A 263 0.97 -23.52 8.80
C VAL A 263 1.39 -22.06 8.64
N VAL A 264 2.67 -21.76 8.90
CA VAL A 264 3.23 -20.40 8.75
C VAL A 264 3.13 -19.91 7.29
N GLU A 265 3.46 -20.76 6.33
CA GLU A 265 3.36 -20.44 4.89
C GLU A 265 1.93 -20.16 4.47
N GLN A 266 0.95 -20.97 4.93
CA GLN A 266 -0.46 -20.76 4.62
C GLN A 266 -0.97 -19.42 5.18
N ILE A 267 -0.67 -19.08 6.43
CA ILE A 267 -1.08 -17.80 7.03
C ILE A 267 -0.38 -16.64 6.34
N ALA A 268 0.92 -16.73 6.11
CA ALA A 268 1.71 -15.71 5.43
C ALA A 268 1.22 -15.42 4.01
N SER A 269 0.81 -16.47 3.27
CA SER A 269 0.30 -16.32 1.90
C SER A 269 -1.00 -15.53 1.81
N MET A 270 -1.81 -15.52 2.87
CA MET A 270 -3.04 -14.71 2.91
C MET A 270 -2.77 -13.21 3.07
N ALA A 271 -1.59 -12.81 3.56
CA ALA A 271 -1.29 -11.41 3.88
C ALA A 271 -1.54 -10.47 2.69
N GLY A 272 -1.00 -10.81 1.52
CA GLY A 272 -1.14 -10.00 0.32
C GLY A 272 -2.60 -9.88 -0.19
N PRO A 273 -3.25 -10.97 -0.57
CA PRO A 273 -4.62 -10.92 -1.08
C PRO A 273 -5.63 -10.33 -0.09
N ALA A 274 -5.56 -10.71 1.19
CA ALA A 274 -6.46 -10.19 2.21
C ALA A 274 -6.24 -8.69 2.46
N ALA A 275 -4.99 -8.21 2.46
CA ALA A 275 -4.67 -6.80 2.57
C ALA A 275 -5.29 -5.97 1.43
N LEU A 276 -5.15 -6.42 0.19
CA LEU A 276 -5.64 -5.70 -0.98
C LEU A 276 -7.16 -5.65 -1.03
N ILE A 277 -7.82 -6.77 -0.73
CA ILE A 277 -9.28 -6.84 -0.67
C ILE A 277 -9.81 -5.96 0.47
N SER A 278 -9.23 -6.04 1.66
CA SER A 278 -9.66 -5.23 2.81
C SER A 278 -9.47 -3.72 2.56
N LEU A 279 -8.36 -3.34 1.91
CA LEU A 279 -8.14 -1.96 1.48
C LEU A 279 -9.23 -1.50 0.49
N GLY A 280 -9.56 -2.33 -0.51
CA GLY A 280 -10.63 -2.03 -1.46
C GLY A 280 -11.97 -1.79 -0.76
N MET A 281 -12.33 -2.65 0.21
CA MET A 281 -13.53 -2.47 1.03
C MET A 281 -13.47 -1.16 1.83
N ALA A 282 -12.35 -0.85 2.47
CA ALA A 282 -12.16 0.36 3.28
C ALA A 282 -12.24 1.64 2.44
N LEU A 283 -11.81 1.62 1.18
CA LEU A 283 -11.88 2.78 0.27
C LEU A 283 -13.31 3.29 0.06
N THR A 284 -14.33 2.46 0.25
CA THR A 284 -15.74 2.88 0.14
C THR A 284 -16.15 3.95 1.17
N LYS A 285 -15.38 4.09 2.27
CA LYS A 285 -15.60 5.08 3.33
C LYS A 285 -14.97 6.44 3.02
N TYR A 286 -13.99 6.49 2.12
CA TYR A 286 -13.29 7.73 1.79
C TYR A 286 -13.97 8.44 0.64
N THR A 287 -14.48 9.64 0.91
CA THR A 287 -15.17 10.46 -0.08
C THR A 287 -14.23 11.58 -0.56
N ILE A 288 -14.16 11.77 -1.86
CA ILE A 288 -13.42 12.89 -2.45
C ILE A 288 -14.21 14.17 -2.18
N ARG A 289 -13.70 15.02 -1.29
CA ARG A 289 -14.33 16.30 -0.87
C ARG A 289 -13.26 17.34 -0.57
N GLY A 290 -13.67 18.62 -0.56
CA GLY A 290 -12.82 19.75 -0.20
C GLY A 290 -11.92 20.25 -1.34
N ASN A 291 -10.75 20.78 -1.01
CA ASN A 291 -9.85 21.38 -2.00
C ASN A 291 -9.12 20.30 -2.80
N LEU A 292 -9.64 20.00 -3.99
CA LEU A 292 -9.05 19.01 -4.92
C LEU A 292 -7.65 19.39 -5.36
N GLY A 293 -7.34 20.69 -5.49
CA GLY A 293 -6.01 21.16 -5.87
C GLY A 293 -4.93 20.68 -4.89
N ILE A 294 -5.21 20.75 -3.58
CA ILE A 294 -4.30 20.24 -2.56
C ILE A 294 -4.17 18.73 -2.68
N ALA A 295 -5.29 18.01 -2.76
CA ALA A 295 -5.28 16.55 -2.81
C ALA A 295 -4.53 16.00 -4.04
N VAL A 296 -4.72 16.61 -5.21
CA VAL A 296 -3.98 16.27 -6.44
C VAL A 296 -2.49 16.57 -6.28
N THR A 297 -2.13 17.74 -5.76
CA THR A 297 -0.72 18.11 -5.54
C THR A 297 -0.04 17.15 -4.57
N MET A 298 -0.70 16.79 -3.45
CA MET A 298 -0.17 15.82 -2.50
C MET A 298 -0.06 14.43 -3.12
N THR A 299 -1.00 14.06 -4.00
CA THR A 299 -0.93 12.81 -4.77
C THR A 299 0.29 12.80 -5.70
N VAL A 300 0.56 13.87 -6.42
CA VAL A 300 1.76 13.99 -7.29
C VAL A 300 3.04 13.86 -6.46
N PHE A 301 3.13 14.56 -5.32
CA PHE A 301 4.28 14.43 -4.44
C PHE A 301 4.42 13.01 -3.89
N LYS A 302 3.32 12.38 -3.50
CA LYS A 302 3.33 11.00 -2.99
C LYS A 302 3.80 9.99 -4.02
N LEU A 303 3.30 10.10 -5.25
CA LEU A 303 3.50 9.08 -6.27
C LEU A 303 4.78 9.30 -7.11
N LEU A 304 5.30 10.52 -7.16
CA LEU A 304 6.48 10.85 -7.96
C LEU A 304 7.64 11.40 -7.13
N LEU A 305 7.43 12.42 -6.30
CA LEU A 305 8.52 13.06 -5.56
C LEU A 305 9.10 12.13 -4.50
N LEU A 306 8.25 11.46 -3.71
CA LEU A 306 8.73 10.55 -2.65
C LEU A 306 9.60 9.42 -3.21
N PRO A 307 9.14 8.62 -4.20
CA PRO A 307 9.99 7.57 -4.75
C PRO A 307 11.23 8.10 -5.47
N ALA A 308 11.18 9.28 -6.11
CA ALA A 308 12.35 9.91 -6.71
C ALA A 308 13.40 10.27 -5.67
N CYS A 309 13.00 10.85 -4.53
CA CYS A 309 13.90 11.16 -3.44
C CYS A 309 14.50 9.88 -2.83
N VAL A 310 13.69 8.85 -2.60
CA VAL A 310 14.16 7.54 -2.09
C VAL A 310 15.15 6.89 -3.06
N TRP A 311 14.87 6.94 -4.35
CA TRP A 311 15.76 6.44 -5.40
C TRP A 311 17.11 7.16 -5.39
N ALA A 312 17.09 8.49 -5.38
CA ALA A 312 18.31 9.30 -5.38
C ALA A 312 19.18 9.07 -4.13
N VAL A 313 18.56 9.04 -2.95
CA VAL A 313 19.28 8.81 -1.69
C VAL A 313 19.79 7.36 -1.61
N GLY A 314 19.02 6.37 -2.08
CA GLY A 314 19.44 4.97 -2.11
C GLY A 314 20.70 4.76 -2.95
N HIS A 315 20.76 5.38 -4.13
CA HIS A 315 21.95 5.36 -4.98
C HIS A 315 23.14 6.11 -4.34
N ALA A 316 22.89 7.29 -3.76
CA ALA A 316 23.93 8.07 -3.09
C ALA A 316 24.57 7.35 -1.89
N LEU A 317 23.80 6.55 -1.16
CA LEU A 317 24.27 5.76 -0.02
C LEU A 317 24.77 4.36 -0.39
N GLY A 318 24.77 3.99 -1.68
CA GLY A 318 25.23 2.70 -2.16
C GLY A 318 24.41 1.53 -1.63
N LEU A 319 23.08 1.68 -1.56
CA LEU A 319 22.19 0.58 -1.21
C LEU A 319 22.18 -0.45 -2.36
N SER A 320 22.00 -1.75 -2.03
CA SER A 320 21.87 -2.77 -3.06
C SER A 320 20.71 -2.48 -4.00
N ARG A 321 20.77 -3.07 -5.22
CA ARG A 321 19.72 -2.90 -6.23
C ARG A 321 18.35 -3.36 -5.71
N GLU A 322 18.33 -4.52 -5.07
CA GLU A 322 17.11 -5.15 -4.53
C GLU A 322 16.51 -4.31 -3.39
N TRP A 323 17.33 -3.84 -2.48
CA TRP A 323 16.88 -2.99 -1.38
C TRP A 323 16.42 -1.61 -1.86
N THR A 324 17.15 -1.02 -2.82
CA THR A 324 16.72 0.24 -3.46
C THR A 324 15.40 0.06 -4.18
N ALA A 325 15.25 -1.01 -4.97
CA ALA A 325 14.01 -1.32 -5.68
C ALA A 325 12.83 -1.52 -4.69
N ALA A 326 13.04 -2.26 -3.61
CA ALA A 326 12.02 -2.47 -2.59
C ALA A 326 11.56 -1.15 -1.96
N LEU A 327 12.51 -0.25 -1.60
CA LEU A 327 12.19 1.04 -0.99
C LEU A 327 11.50 1.98 -1.98
N VAL A 328 11.94 2.04 -3.22
CA VAL A 328 11.34 2.88 -4.26
C VAL A 328 9.93 2.40 -4.59
N LEU A 329 9.74 1.09 -4.80
CA LEU A 329 8.42 0.53 -5.07
C LEU A 329 7.46 0.76 -3.90
N THR A 330 7.88 0.50 -2.67
CA THR A 330 7.02 0.74 -1.51
C THR A 330 6.75 2.23 -1.28
N SER A 331 7.65 3.13 -1.68
CA SER A 331 7.41 4.57 -1.64
C SER A 331 6.50 5.07 -2.78
N SER A 332 6.42 4.35 -3.90
CA SER A 332 5.56 4.68 -5.05
C SER A 332 4.09 4.29 -4.88
N VAL A 333 3.76 3.48 -3.85
CA VAL A 333 2.37 3.10 -3.57
C VAL A 333 1.53 4.29 -3.07
N PRO A 334 0.20 4.21 -3.16
CA PRO A 334 -0.71 5.26 -2.68
C PRO A 334 -0.52 5.66 -1.22
N THR A 335 -1.14 6.78 -0.86
CA THR A 335 -1.18 7.29 0.53
C THR A 335 -1.81 6.27 1.47
N GLY A 336 -1.17 6.05 2.62
CA GLY A 336 -1.67 5.15 3.67
C GLY A 336 -2.83 5.75 4.45
N VAL A 337 -3.74 4.87 4.91
CA VAL A 337 -4.92 5.25 5.71
C VAL A 337 -4.58 5.97 7.01
N ASN A 338 -3.35 5.82 7.50
CA ASN A 338 -2.90 6.47 8.74
C ASN A 338 -2.86 8.00 8.63
N ALA A 339 -2.74 8.57 7.43
CA ALA A 339 -2.86 10.03 7.23
C ALA A 339 -4.26 10.52 7.66
N TRP A 340 -5.31 9.77 7.32
CA TRP A 340 -6.67 10.06 7.75
C TRP A 340 -6.87 9.82 9.26
N LEU A 341 -6.26 8.78 9.84
CA LEU A 341 -6.33 8.51 11.27
C LEU A 341 -5.74 9.66 12.10
N ILE A 342 -4.63 10.26 11.65
CA ILE A 342 -4.06 11.45 12.30
C ILE A 342 -5.02 12.64 12.15
N ALA A 343 -5.55 12.89 10.95
CA ALA A 343 -6.53 13.94 10.72
C ALA A 343 -7.77 13.78 11.62
N ASN A 344 -8.27 12.56 11.76
CA ASN A 344 -9.42 12.23 12.61
C ASN A 344 -9.13 12.47 14.09
N ARG A 345 -7.95 12.08 14.57
CA ARG A 345 -7.54 12.28 15.96
C ARG A 345 -7.49 13.76 16.35
N PHE A 346 -7.09 14.63 15.44
CA PHE A 346 -6.96 16.07 15.66
C PHE A 346 -8.17 16.89 15.18
N GLY A 347 -9.17 16.26 14.59
CA GLY A 347 -10.42 16.89 14.17
C GLY A 347 -10.28 17.85 12.99
N ILE A 348 -9.16 17.79 12.22
CA ILE A 348 -8.88 18.73 11.11
C ILE A 348 -8.19 18.04 9.94
N GLY A 349 -8.46 18.52 8.71
CA GLY A 349 -7.80 18.05 7.49
C GLY A 349 -8.32 16.73 6.93
N HIS A 350 -9.47 16.22 7.42
CA HIS A 350 -10.08 14.96 6.99
C HIS A 350 -10.29 14.89 5.47
N SER A 351 -10.79 15.98 4.87
CA SER A 351 -11.07 16.03 3.44
C SER A 351 -9.79 15.96 2.60
N VAL A 352 -8.70 16.59 3.05
CA VAL A 352 -7.40 16.52 2.38
C VAL A 352 -6.86 15.10 2.43
N ALA A 353 -6.83 14.47 3.61
CA ALA A 353 -6.35 13.11 3.77
C ALA A 353 -7.19 12.10 2.97
N ALA A 354 -8.53 12.13 3.12
CA ALA A 354 -9.43 11.22 2.42
C ALA A 354 -9.35 11.37 0.89
N SER A 355 -9.35 12.59 0.39
CA SER A 355 -9.24 12.84 -1.06
C SER A 355 -7.88 12.41 -1.60
N THR A 356 -6.78 12.67 -0.89
CA THR A 356 -5.45 12.22 -1.29
C THR A 356 -5.35 10.70 -1.31
N ILE A 357 -5.90 9.98 -0.30
CA ILE A 357 -5.96 8.52 -0.27
C ILE A 357 -6.72 8.01 -1.49
N SER A 358 -7.91 8.53 -1.76
CA SER A 358 -8.77 8.08 -2.86
C SER A 358 -8.13 8.34 -4.24
N ILE A 359 -7.63 9.56 -4.49
CA ILE A 359 -7.03 9.94 -5.77
C ILE A 359 -5.72 9.17 -5.98
N SER A 360 -4.85 9.11 -4.97
CA SER A 360 -3.58 8.38 -5.08
C SER A 360 -3.80 6.88 -5.30
N THR A 361 -4.85 6.28 -4.70
CA THR A 361 -5.16 4.87 -4.94
C THR A 361 -5.68 4.63 -6.35
N ALA A 362 -6.56 5.51 -6.85
CA ALA A 362 -7.08 5.41 -8.21
C ALA A 362 -5.98 5.59 -9.29
N THR A 363 -5.02 6.47 -9.04
CA THR A 363 -3.92 6.77 -9.99
C THR A 363 -2.64 5.99 -9.69
N GLY A 364 -2.58 5.28 -8.57
CA GLY A 364 -1.39 4.57 -8.10
C GLY A 364 -0.90 3.48 -9.06
N VAL A 365 -1.79 2.86 -9.83
CA VAL A 365 -1.41 1.89 -10.86
C VAL A 365 -0.41 2.49 -11.87
N LEU A 366 -0.59 3.76 -12.25
CA LEU A 366 0.30 4.44 -13.20
C LEU A 366 1.68 4.69 -12.59
N SER A 367 1.71 5.17 -11.34
CA SER A 367 2.97 5.42 -10.63
C SER A 367 3.74 4.13 -10.37
N VAL A 368 3.08 3.12 -9.82
CA VAL A 368 3.71 1.82 -9.54
C VAL A 368 4.26 1.18 -10.82
N SER A 369 3.50 1.25 -11.92
CA SER A 369 3.96 0.74 -13.22
C SER A 369 5.17 1.52 -13.75
N LEU A 370 5.16 2.85 -13.62
CA LEU A 370 6.28 3.70 -14.02
C LEU A 370 7.57 3.34 -13.25
N TRP A 371 7.48 3.29 -11.92
CA TRP A 371 8.64 3.00 -11.08
C TRP A 371 9.11 1.55 -11.22
N ALA A 372 8.20 0.58 -11.37
CA ALA A 372 8.55 -0.80 -11.67
C ALA A 372 9.28 -0.92 -13.02
N TRP A 373 8.86 -0.11 -14.00
CA TRP A 373 9.54 -0.04 -15.29
C TRP A 373 10.91 0.61 -15.22
N LEU A 374 11.08 1.69 -14.45
CA LEU A 374 12.37 2.38 -14.30
C LEU A 374 13.41 1.55 -13.54
N LEU A 375 12.98 0.62 -12.67
CA LEU A 375 13.84 -0.19 -11.82
C LEU A 375 14.21 -1.56 -12.43
N SER A 376 13.55 -1.95 -13.49
CA SER A 376 13.82 -3.21 -14.22
C SER A 376 14.90 -3.00 -15.26
#